data_dae98e320bfeb728f9ab5bfeeeae388c
#
_entry.id   dae98e320bfeb728f9ab5bfeeeae388c
#
_cell.length_a   1.000
_cell.length_b   1.000
_cell.length_c   1.000
_cell.angle_alpha   90.00
_cell.angle_beta   90.00
_cell.angle_gamma   90.00
#
_symmetry.space_group_name_H-M   'P 1'
#
loop_
_entity.id
_entity.type
_entity.pdbx_description
1 polymer ?
#
loop_
_entity_poly.entity_id
_entity_poly.type
_entity_poly.pdbx_seq_one_letter_code
_entity_poly.pdbx_strand_id
1 'polypeptide(L)'
;MESTTVTPNGYGFAPVHAAIRRYGDSNILPGVSSAVLVGRDLVDLNCVGWADKERDVAMRSDHLFRVFSNTKLITTCAALLLLEEGRFQLDDPIEQFIPQLGNRRVLRSGAATLDDTEAAHGSITIRHLLSHSSGLSYGLLDPGTTIFKAYNERKVLNPATTLADMMDTLTDLPLVFHPGTGWEYSVATDTGFFVTEEKRPRLVAYYAGADLMDPMKPGLTRSDDSPYPGAYLSAVPRLSGGGGLISSLPDMLALLRSLLPGGFNAAQARNNFADDDQSTTGWRVHPVPPVRRD
;
A
#
# COMPACT_ATOMS: atom_id res chain seq x y z
N MET A 1 7.38 -8.90 -29.86
CA MET A 1 7.26 -8.98 -28.39
C MET A 1 6.66 -10.36 -28.06
N GLU A 2 7.44 -11.26 -27.50
CA GLU A 2 6.93 -12.59 -27.09
C GLU A 2 6.09 -12.42 -25.83
N SER A 3 4.87 -12.94 -25.81
CA SER A 3 4.04 -13.01 -24.61
C SER A 3 4.02 -14.43 -24.11
N THR A 4 4.33 -14.64 -22.84
CA THR A 4 4.11 -15.92 -22.20
C THR A 4 2.67 -15.98 -21.72
N THR A 5 1.85 -16.81 -22.35
CA THR A 5 0.44 -17.02 -21.97
C THR A 5 0.24 -18.49 -21.63
N VAL A 6 -0.33 -18.75 -20.45
CA VAL A 6 -0.79 -20.08 -20.06
C VAL A 6 -2.29 -19.96 -19.79
N THR A 7 -3.13 -20.55 -20.64
CA THR A 7 -4.58 -20.61 -20.45
C THR A 7 -4.99 -22.07 -20.39
N PRO A 8 -5.20 -22.64 -19.20
CA PRO A 8 -5.80 -23.99 -19.09
C PRO A 8 -7.31 -23.92 -19.30
N ASN A 9 -7.82 -24.83 -20.10
CA ASN A 9 -9.25 -25.20 -20.16
C ASN A 9 -10.27 -24.14 -20.65
N GLY A 10 -10.25 -23.82 -21.94
CA GLY A 10 -11.48 -23.37 -22.64
C GLY A 10 -11.98 -21.95 -22.36
N TYR A 11 -11.35 -21.17 -21.48
CA TYR A 11 -11.66 -19.77 -21.29
C TYR A 11 -11.01 -18.92 -22.39
N GLY A 12 -11.83 -18.15 -23.13
CA GLY A 12 -11.33 -17.31 -24.21
C GLY A 12 -10.79 -15.98 -23.74
N PHE A 13 -9.58 -15.89 -23.17
CA PHE A 13 -8.96 -14.64 -22.72
C PHE A 13 -8.28 -13.83 -23.84
N ALA A 14 -8.29 -14.29 -25.07
CA ALA A 14 -7.65 -13.59 -26.18
C ALA A 14 -8.07 -12.12 -26.35
N PRO A 15 -9.36 -11.74 -26.20
CA PRO A 15 -9.75 -10.33 -26.24
C PRO A 15 -9.13 -9.49 -25.10
N VAL A 16 -9.01 -10.06 -23.90
CA VAL A 16 -8.39 -9.41 -22.74
C VAL A 16 -6.88 -9.21 -22.99
N HIS A 17 -6.20 -10.25 -23.48
CA HIS A 17 -4.78 -10.16 -23.83
C HIS A 17 -4.53 -9.13 -24.92
N ALA A 18 -5.40 -9.08 -25.94
CA ALA A 18 -5.32 -8.06 -27.00
C ALA A 18 -5.54 -6.64 -26.45
N ALA A 19 -6.48 -6.48 -25.51
CA ALA A 19 -6.70 -5.19 -24.84
C ALA A 19 -5.49 -4.76 -24.02
N ILE A 20 -4.90 -5.65 -23.21
CA ILE A 20 -3.70 -5.38 -22.42
C ILE A 20 -2.52 -5.01 -23.32
N ARG A 21 -2.31 -5.74 -24.42
CA ARG A 21 -1.22 -5.50 -25.37
C ARG A 21 -1.28 -4.09 -25.96
N ARG A 22 -2.47 -3.56 -26.25
CA ARG A 22 -2.63 -2.19 -26.78
C ARG A 22 -2.03 -1.13 -25.88
N TYR A 23 -2.07 -1.29 -24.56
CA TYR A 23 -1.42 -0.34 -23.62
C TYR A 23 0.10 -0.29 -23.79
N GLY A 24 0.72 -1.45 -24.00
CA GLY A 24 2.14 -1.54 -24.31
C GLY A 24 2.48 -0.96 -25.69
N ASP A 25 1.73 -1.35 -26.70
CA ASP A 25 1.94 -0.90 -28.10
C ASP A 25 1.73 0.62 -28.24
N SER A 26 0.82 1.21 -27.46
CA SER A 26 0.57 2.66 -27.40
C SER A 26 1.53 3.40 -26.46
N ASN A 27 2.52 2.75 -25.89
CA ASN A 27 3.49 3.36 -24.95
C ASN A 27 2.81 4.05 -23.73
N ILE A 28 1.72 3.46 -23.25
CA ILE A 28 1.01 3.89 -22.02
C ILE A 28 1.55 3.13 -20.81
N LEU A 29 1.83 1.82 -20.97
CA LEU A 29 2.48 0.99 -19.97
C LEU A 29 3.73 0.32 -20.56
N PRO A 30 4.82 0.19 -19.79
CA PRO A 30 6.03 -0.48 -20.28
C PRO A 30 5.80 -1.98 -20.45
N GLY A 31 5.06 -2.59 -19.54
CA GLY A 31 4.69 -4.00 -19.56
C GLY A 31 3.66 -4.30 -18.48
N VAL A 32 3.05 -5.45 -18.60
CA VAL A 32 1.96 -5.93 -17.72
C VAL A 32 2.19 -7.39 -17.39
N SER A 33 1.97 -7.75 -16.13
CA SER A 33 1.82 -9.12 -15.67
C SER A 33 0.42 -9.26 -15.08
N SER A 34 -0.40 -10.14 -15.64
CA SER A 34 -1.79 -10.33 -15.24
C SER A 34 -2.14 -11.80 -15.06
N ALA A 35 -3.06 -12.07 -14.15
CA ALA A 35 -3.58 -13.40 -13.90
C ALA A 35 -5.07 -13.37 -13.57
N VAL A 36 -5.79 -14.43 -13.87
CA VAL A 36 -7.19 -14.61 -13.52
C VAL A 36 -7.34 -15.86 -12.66
N LEU A 37 -8.05 -15.70 -11.54
CA LEU A 37 -8.48 -16.80 -10.70
C LEU A 37 -9.98 -17.04 -10.88
N VAL A 38 -10.38 -18.31 -10.95
CA VAL A 38 -11.76 -18.75 -10.77
C VAL A 38 -11.80 -19.62 -9.52
N GLY A 39 -12.41 -19.09 -8.47
CA GLY A 39 -12.20 -19.65 -7.14
C GLY A 39 -10.71 -19.58 -6.79
N ARG A 40 -10.10 -20.74 -6.50
CA ARG A 40 -8.67 -20.86 -6.16
C ARG A 40 -7.79 -21.27 -7.35
N ASP A 41 -8.39 -21.58 -8.49
CA ASP A 41 -7.67 -22.07 -9.66
C ASP A 41 -7.17 -20.92 -10.51
N LEU A 42 -5.88 -20.97 -10.87
CA LEU A 42 -5.31 -20.06 -11.85
C LEU A 42 -5.77 -20.53 -13.24
N VAL A 43 -6.61 -19.72 -13.88
CA VAL A 43 -7.18 -20.04 -15.19
C VAL A 43 -6.57 -19.22 -16.33
N ASP A 44 -5.84 -18.17 -16.02
CA ASP A 44 -5.08 -17.39 -17.00
C ASP A 44 -3.86 -16.73 -16.37
N LEU A 45 -2.76 -16.70 -17.10
CA LEU A 45 -1.53 -15.96 -16.77
C LEU A 45 -0.99 -15.33 -18.05
N ASN A 46 -0.81 -14.03 -18.07
CA ASN A 46 -0.32 -13.31 -19.23
C ASN A 46 0.73 -12.27 -18.80
N CYS A 47 1.89 -12.33 -19.44
CA CYS A 47 2.96 -11.36 -19.29
C CYS A 47 3.29 -10.77 -20.65
N VAL A 48 3.29 -9.45 -20.78
CA VAL A 48 3.52 -8.76 -22.05
C VAL A 48 4.35 -7.49 -21.81
N GLY A 49 5.19 -7.13 -22.77
CA GLY A 49 6.04 -5.94 -22.71
C GLY A 49 7.29 -6.15 -21.86
N TRP A 50 7.72 -5.08 -21.21
CA TRP A 50 9.03 -4.97 -20.60
C TRP A 50 8.95 -4.77 -19.08
N ALA A 51 9.80 -5.44 -18.35
CA ALA A 51 10.11 -5.14 -16.96
C ALA A 51 11.12 -3.98 -16.86
N ASP A 52 12.03 -3.91 -17.79
CA ASP A 52 12.97 -2.80 -17.99
C ASP A 52 13.13 -2.59 -19.50
N LYS A 53 12.56 -1.50 -20.01
CA LYS A 53 12.50 -1.23 -21.45
C LYS A 53 13.86 -0.84 -22.02
N GLU A 54 14.65 -0.08 -21.26
CA GLU A 54 15.97 0.40 -21.69
C GLU A 54 17.01 -0.74 -21.70
N ARG A 55 16.77 -1.80 -20.93
CA ARG A 55 17.65 -2.98 -20.87
C ARG A 55 17.10 -4.18 -21.62
N ASP A 56 16.01 -4.03 -22.34
CA ASP A 56 15.32 -5.10 -23.07
C ASP A 56 14.97 -6.33 -22.19
N VAL A 57 14.65 -6.10 -20.92
CA VAL A 57 14.22 -7.16 -20.01
C VAL A 57 12.72 -7.39 -20.18
N ALA A 58 12.35 -8.52 -20.77
CA ALA A 58 10.94 -8.89 -20.96
C ALA A 58 10.22 -9.10 -19.63
N MET A 59 8.92 -8.78 -19.59
CA MET A 59 8.08 -8.98 -18.41
C MET A 59 7.87 -10.47 -18.12
N ARG A 60 7.99 -10.85 -16.84
CA ARG A 60 7.68 -12.19 -16.32
C ARG A 60 6.82 -12.10 -15.07
N SER A 61 6.15 -13.19 -14.73
CA SER A 61 5.27 -13.27 -13.56
C SER A 61 6.01 -13.16 -12.22
N ASP A 62 7.30 -13.54 -12.18
CA ASP A 62 8.14 -13.53 -10.98
C ASP A 62 8.87 -12.19 -10.73
N HIS A 63 8.63 -11.18 -11.57
CA HIS A 63 9.18 -9.85 -11.32
C HIS A 63 8.57 -9.22 -10.07
N LEU A 64 9.36 -8.36 -9.44
CA LEU A 64 8.99 -7.63 -8.24
C LEU A 64 8.48 -6.25 -8.60
N PHE A 65 7.33 -5.88 -8.08
CA PHE A 65 6.67 -4.60 -8.31
C PHE A 65 6.64 -3.79 -7.03
N ARG A 66 6.81 -2.48 -7.14
CA ARG A 66 6.43 -1.54 -6.10
C ARG A 66 4.91 -1.50 -6.06
N VAL A 67 4.30 -2.13 -5.05
CA VAL A 67 2.83 -2.30 -5.04
C VAL A 67 2.07 -1.12 -4.45
N PHE A 68 2.80 -0.08 -4.00
CA PHE A 68 2.23 1.16 -3.48
C PHE A 68 1.01 0.89 -2.58
N SER A 69 -0.12 1.50 -2.85
CA SER A 69 -1.33 1.42 -2.02
C SER A 69 -1.95 0.03 -1.90
N ASN A 70 -1.58 -0.94 -2.73
CA ASN A 70 -1.95 -2.34 -2.48
C ASN A 70 -1.31 -2.87 -1.18
N THR A 71 -0.27 -2.22 -0.67
CA THR A 71 0.28 -2.42 0.67
C THR A 71 -0.81 -2.37 1.74
N LYS A 72 -1.78 -1.45 1.62
CA LYS A 72 -2.87 -1.28 2.60
C LYS A 72 -3.73 -2.53 2.77
N LEU A 73 -3.96 -3.27 1.68
CA LEU A 73 -4.67 -4.55 1.75
C LEU A 73 -3.94 -5.54 2.67
N ILE A 74 -2.63 -5.66 2.49
CA ILE A 74 -1.79 -6.57 3.28
C ILE A 74 -1.74 -6.13 4.73
N THR A 75 -1.56 -4.83 4.97
CA THR A 75 -1.58 -4.23 6.32
C THR A 75 -2.92 -4.46 7.02
N THR A 76 -4.02 -4.27 6.31
CA THR A 76 -5.38 -4.54 6.84
C THR A 76 -5.55 -6.01 7.19
N CYS A 77 -5.10 -6.94 6.35
CA CYS A 77 -5.14 -8.37 6.67
C CYS A 77 -4.33 -8.69 7.93
N ALA A 78 -3.14 -8.10 8.09
CA ALA A 78 -2.34 -8.26 9.30
C ALA A 78 -3.05 -7.69 10.55
N ALA A 79 -3.68 -6.52 10.43
CA ALA A 79 -4.48 -5.95 11.51
C ALA A 79 -5.68 -6.85 11.89
N LEU A 80 -6.37 -7.43 10.91
CA LEU A 80 -7.49 -8.35 11.16
C LEU A 80 -7.05 -9.65 11.87
N LEU A 81 -5.82 -10.13 11.63
CA LEU A 81 -5.26 -11.24 12.40
C LEU A 81 -5.10 -10.88 13.88
N LEU A 82 -4.60 -9.68 14.17
CA LEU A 82 -4.47 -9.20 15.56
C LEU A 82 -5.83 -8.98 16.21
N LEU A 83 -6.85 -8.58 15.45
CA LEU A 83 -8.23 -8.51 15.92
C LEU A 83 -8.77 -9.90 16.30
N GLU A 84 -8.56 -10.92 15.46
CA GLU A 84 -8.94 -12.31 15.76
C GLU A 84 -8.21 -12.85 16.99
N GLU A 85 -6.97 -12.40 17.24
CA GLU A 85 -6.22 -12.72 18.44
C GLU A 85 -6.73 -11.99 19.70
N GLY A 86 -7.71 -11.10 19.55
CA GLY A 86 -8.23 -10.29 20.65
C GLY A 86 -7.24 -9.23 21.17
N ARG A 87 -6.25 -8.83 20.35
CA ARG A 87 -5.25 -7.82 20.72
C ARG A 87 -5.84 -6.42 20.79
N PHE A 88 -6.91 -6.17 20.04
CA PHE A 88 -7.70 -4.95 20.04
C PHE A 88 -9.12 -5.25 19.55
N GLN A 89 -10.03 -4.27 19.71
CA GLN A 89 -11.34 -4.25 19.10
C GLN A 89 -11.43 -3.14 18.06
N LEU A 90 -12.34 -3.27 17.07
CA LEU A 90 -12.47 -2.25 16.01
C LEU A 90 -12.84 -0.86 16.56
N ASP A 91 -13.58 -0.82 17.64
CA ASP A 91 -14.07 0.41 18.24
C ASP A 91 -13.19 0.92 19.41
N ASP A 92 -12.04 0.27 19.65
CA ASP A 92 -11.05 0.78 20.59
C ASP A 92 -10.54 2.14 20.14
N PRO A 93 -10.50 3.13 21.05
CA PRO A 93 -9.90 4.43 20.78
C PRO A 93 -8.42 4.30 20.48
N ILE A 94 -7.94 4.99 19.41
CA ILE A 94 -6.55 4.91 18.97
C ILE A 94 -5.55 5.40 20.02
N GLU A 95 -5.96 6.31 20.89
CA GLU A 95 -5.13 6.85 21.96
C GLU A 95 -4.75 5.81 23.03
N GLN A 96 -5.39 4.66 23.08
CA GLN A 96 -4.94 3.52 23.89
C GLN A 96 -3.60 2.95 23.41
N PHE A 97 -3.31 3.10 22.12
CA PHE A 97 -2.12 2.58 21.45
C PHE A 97 -1.13 3.71 21.10
N ILE A 98 -1.66 4.86 20.73
CA ILE A 98 -0.91 6.07 20.31
C ILE A 98 -1.50 7.27 21.07
N PRO A 99 -1.07 7.50 22.32
CA PRO A 99 -1.63 8.58 23.17
C PRO A 99 -1.62 9.96 22.52
N GLN A 100 -0.65 10.22 21.65
CA GLN A 100 -0.51 11.50 20.93
C GLN A 100 -1.71 11.77 20.01
N LEU A 101 -2.47 10.78 19.58
CA LEU A 101 -3.64 10.93 18.71
C LEU A 101 -4.96 11.15 19.49
N GLY A 102 -4.91 11.26 20.81
CA GLY A 102 -6.04 11.65 21.65
C GLY A 102 -6.39 13.15 21.55
N ASN A 103 -7.60 13.51 22.00
CA ASN A 103 -8.05 14.91 22.12
C ASN A 103 -7.90 15.73 20.82
N ARG A 104 -8.26 15.14 19.69
CA ARG A 104 -8.07 15.77 18.38
C ARG A 104 -8.99 17.00 18.18
N ARG A 105 -8.52 17.90 17.34
CA ARG A 105 -9.28 19.02 16.84
C ARG A 105 -9.60 18.83 15.36
N VAL A 106 -10.70 19.41 14.91
CA VAL A 106 -11.22 19.32 13.54
C VAL A 106 -11.26 20.72 12.94
N LEU A 107 -10.84 20.86 11.69
CA LEU A 107 -11.02 22.11 10.94
C LEU A 107 -12.50 22.43 10.79
N ARG A 108 -12.87 23.67 11.04
CA ARG A 108 -14.22 24.14 10.72
C ARG A 108 -14.44 24.20 9.22
N SER A 109 -15.68 24.02 8.81
CA SER A 109 -16.03 24.13 7.40
C SER A 109 -15.65 25.51 6.85
N GLY A 110 -14.86 25.55 5.78
CA GLY A 110 -14.36 26.78 5.18
C GLY A 110 -13.18 27.44 5.92
N ALA A 111 -12.55 26.77 6.88
CA ALA A 111 -11.40 27.28 7.62
C ALA A 111 -10.28 27.77 6.68
N ALA A 112 -9.89 29.01 6.81
CA ALA A 112 -8.79 29.63 6.05
C ALA A 112 -7.42 29.36 6.68
N THR A 113 -7.37 29.02 7.97
CA THR A 113 -6.15 28.75 8.74
C THR A 113 -6.27 27.44 9.52
N LEU A 114 -5.15 26.87 9.92
CA LEU A 114 -5.11 25.63 10.72
C LEU A 114 -5.64 25.82 12.16
N ASP A 115 -5.69 27.06 12.66
CA ASP A 115 -6.13 27.37 14.02
C ASP A 115 -7.65 27.46 14.13
N ASP A 116 -8.36 27.65 13.01
CA ASP A 116 -9.83 27.69 12.99
C ASP A 116 -10.41 26.28 13.11
N THR A 117 -10.45 25.82 14.34
CA THR A 117 -10.78 24.44 14.68
C THR A 117 -11.83 24.37 15.80
N GLU A 118 -12.43 23.20 15.93
CA GLU A 118 -13.26 22.82 17.06
C GLU A 118 -12.83 21.44 17.61
N ALA A 119 -13.32 21.06 18.78
CA ALA A 119 -13.02 19.74 19.35
C ALA A 119 -13.67 18.64 18.50
N ALA A 120 -12.98 17.52 18.30
CA ALA A 120 -13.56 16.36 17.67
C ALA A 120 -14.73 15.79 18.49
N HIS A 121 -15.77 15.28 17.84
CA HIS A 121 -16.94 14.68 18.47
C HIS A 121 -16.68 13.24 18.95
N GLY A 122 -15.49 12.92 19.36
CA GLY A 122 -15.09 11.59 19.83
C GLY A 122 -13.68 11.24 19.36
N SER A 123 -13.25 10.07 19.78
CA SER A 123 -11.94 9.54 19.48
C SER A 123 -11.87 8.95 18.07
N ILE A 124 -10.69 8.96 17.48
CA ILE A 124 -10.39 8.10 16.33
C ILE A 124 -10.38 6.66 16.83
N THR A 125 -11.02 5.74 16.14
CA THR A 125 -10.98 4.31 16.46
C THR A 125 -10.17 3.54 15.42
N ILE A 126 -9.79 2.29 15.72
CA ILE A 126 -9.17 1.38 14.76
C ILE A 126 -10.04 1.23 13.52
N ARG A 127 -11.38 1.11 13.69
CA ARG A 127 -12.35 1.09 12.58
C ARG A 127 -12.19 2.30 11.66
N HIS A 128 -12.10 3.49 12.22
CA HIS A 128 -11.94 4.73 11.46
C HIS A 128 -10.66 4.76 10.63
N LEU A 129 -9.56 4.20 11.16
CA LEU A 129 -8.29 4.09 10.40
C LEU A 129 -8.42 3.10 9.25
N LEU A 130 -8.99 1.91 9.50
CA LEU A 130 -9.14 0.84 8.49
C LEU A 130 -10.12 1.21 7.38
N SER A 131 -11.09 2.09 7.65
CA SER A 131 -12.11 2.53 6.68
C SER A 131 -11.86 3.91 6.06
N HIS A 132 -10.72 4.53 6.34
CA HIS A 132 -10.41 5.90 5.88
C HIS A 132 -11.41 6.97 6.36
N SER A 133 -12.01 6.78 7.51
CA SER A 133 -12.98 7.71 8.11
C SER A 133 -12.47 8.39 9.39
N SER A 134 -11.16 8.42 9.59
CA SER A 134 -10.52 9.00 10.78
C SER A 134 -10.50 10.53 10.79
N GLY A 135 -10.63 11.17 9.65
CA GLY A 135 -10.39 12.60 9.47
C GLY A 135 -8.92 13.00 9.31
N LEU A 136 -7.99 12.04 9.38
CA LEU A 136 -6.60 12.28 8.98
C LEU A 136 -6.52 12.45 7.45
N SER A 137 -5.73 13.41 6.98
CA SER A 137 -5.51 13.66 5.55
C SER A 137 -4.27 12.93 5.02
N TYR A 138 -3.99 13.09 3.75
CA TYR A 138 -2.83 12.48 3.08
C TYR A 138 -1.85 13.52 2.52
N GLY A 139 -2.32 14.75 2.27
CA GLY A 139 -1.53 15.78 1.61
C GLY A 139 -1.18 15.47 0.14
N LEU A 140 -2.00 14.63 -0.53
CA LEU A 140 -1.81 14.25 -1.93
C LEU A 140 -3.00 14.60 -2.82
N LEU A 141 -4.24 14.50 -2.31
CA LEU A 141 -5.44 14.48 -3.16
C LEU A 141 -6.11 15.83 -3.35
N ASP A 142 -5.98 16.78 -2.43
CA ASP A 142 -6.66 18.08 -2.49
C ASP A 142 -5.67 19.26 -2.58
N PRO A 143 -4.98 19.43 -3.72
CA PRO A 143 -4.04 20.52 -3.89
C PRO A 143 -4.75 21.87 -3.76
N GLY A 144 -4.21 22.74 -2.90
CA GLY A 144 -4.77 24.07 -2.67
C GLY A 144 -5.47 24.23 -1.33
N THR A 145 -5.89 23.15 -0.67
CA THR A 145 -6.45 23.25 0.68
C THR A 145 -5.37 23.57 1.72
N THR A 146 -5.77 24.20 2.82
CA THR A 146 -4.88 24.55 3.92
C THR A 146 -4.21 23.32 4.52
N ILE A 147 -4.95 22.23 4.68
CA ILE A 147 -4.44 20.97 5.24
C ILE A 147 -3.43 20.30 4.29
N PHE A 148 -3.70 20.28 2.97
CA PHE A 148 -2.78 19.77 1.97
C PHE A 148 -1.41 20.46 2.06
N LYS A 149 -1.40 21.81 2.11
CA LYS A 149 -0.17 22.59 2.22
C LYS A 149 0.58 22.24 3.50
N ALA A 150 -0.12 22.17 4.64
CA ALA A 150 0.47 21.84 5.93
C ALA A 150 1.10 20.45 5.99
N TYR A 151 0.45 19.42 5.43
CA TYR A 151 1.01 18.06 5.33
C TYR A 151 2.30 18.04 4.51
N ASN A 152 2.34 18.78 3.40
CA ASN A 152 3.53 18.85 2.54
C ASN A 152 4.66 19.69 3.16
N GLU A 153 4.36 20.84 3.74
CA GLU A 153 5.33 21.71 4.43
C GLU A 153 5.99 20.99 5.61
N ARG A 154 5.20 20.26 6.39
CA ARG A 154 5.68 19.46 7.52
C ARG A 154 6.25 18.08 7.10
N LYS A 155 6.21 17.78 5.80
CA LYS A 155 6.78 16.55 5.23
C LYS A 155 6.28 15.28 5.94
N VAL A 156 4.98 15.20 6.24
CA VAL A 156 4.36 14.07 6.96
C VAL A 156 4.74 12.72 6.34
N LEU A 157 4.84 12.66 5.00
CA LEU A 157 5.17 11.44 4.26
C LEU A 157 6.68 11.20 4.08
N ASN A 158 7.56 11.98 4.72
CA ASN A 158 9.00 11.80 4.58
C ASN A 158 9.45 10.40 5.07
N PRO A 159 9.98 9.53 4.21
CA PRO A 159 10.39 8.17 4.59
C PRO A 159 11.66 8.13 5.46
N ALA A 160 12.40 9.23 5.52
CA ALA A 160 13.61 9.35 6.34
C ALA A 160 13.31 9.60 7.83
N THR A 161 12.04 9.81 8.22
CA THR A 161 11.60 9.95 9.61
C THR A 161 11.07 8.63 10.14
N THR A 162 11.09 8.45 11.45
CA THR A 162 10.49 7.29 12.12
C THR A 162 8.97 7.40 12.16
N LEU A 163 8.28 6.33 12.55
CA LEU A 163 6.84 6.36 12.81
C LEU A 163 6.51 7.32 13.97
N ALA A 164 7.31 7.33 15.02
CA ALA A 164 7.13 8.24 16.16
C ALA A 164 7.19 9.70 15.72
N ASP A 165 8.19 10.10 14.92
CA ASP A 165 8.29 11.46 14.37
C ASP A 165 7.06 11.85 13.53
N MET A 166 6.53 10.89 12.78
CA MET A 166 5.31 11.10 11.99
C MET A 166 4.09 11.29 12.90
N MET A 167 3.96 10.49 13.96
CA MET A 167 2.85 10.65 14.93
C MET A 167 2.94 12.00 15.63
N ASP A 168 4.11 12.42 16.05
CA ASP A 168 4.33 13.74 16.66
C ASP A 168 3.95 14.87 15.68
N THR A 169 4.36 14.74 14.40
CA THR A 169 3.98 15.70 13.36
C THR A 169 2.47 15.76 13.15
N LEU A 170 1.78 14.62 13.15
CA LEU A 170 0.33 14.53 12.99
C LEU A 170 -0.43 15.14 14.18
N THR A 171 0.16 15.14 15.37
CA THR A 171 -0.45 15.72 16.57
C THR A 171 -0.77 17.22 16.39
N ASP A 172 0.10 17.95 15.72
CA ASP A 172 -0.03 19.36 15.46
C ASP A 172 -0.99 19.73 14.31
N LEU A 173 -1.49 18.74 13.57
CA LEU A 173 -2.35 18.95 12.41
C LEU A 173 -3.81 18.61 12.77
N PRO A 174 -4.78 19.48 12.48
CA PRO A 174 -6.19 19.16 12.72
C PRO A 174 -6.69 18.05 11.77
N LEU A 175 -7.77 17.41 12.16
CA LEU A 175 -8.55 16.54 11.29
C LEU A 175 -9.34 17.38 10.28
N VAL A 176 -9.66 16.80 9.12
CA VAL A 176 -10.45 17.48 8.09
C VAL A 176 -11.96 17.33 8.30
N PHE A 177 -12.38 16.32 9.06
CA PHE A 177 -13.76 16.09 9.51
C PHE A 177 -13.76 15.29 10.83
N HIS A 178 -14.89 15.28 11.52
CA HIS A 178 -15.05 14.50 12.73
C HIS A 178 -14.94 13.00 12.43
N PRO A 179 -14.24 12.20 13.27
CA PRO A 179 -14.11 10.76 13.07
C PRO A 179 -15.46 10.09 12.80
N GLY A 180 -15.54 9.29 11.76
CA GLY A 180 -16.73 8.57 11.32
C GLY A 180 -17.74 9.37 10.49
N THR A 181 -17.53 10.67 10.26
CA THR A 181 -18.52 11.51 9.54
C THR A 181 -18.19 11.75 8.07
N GLY A 182 -17.01 11.34 7.63
CA GLY A 182 -16.54 11.54 6.26
C GLY A 182 -15.62 10.41 5.81
N TRP A 183 -15.15 10.51 4.59
CA TRP A 183 -14.16 9.61 4.02
C TRP A 183 -13.05 10.44 3.35
N GLU A 184 -11.81 10.18 3.71
CA GLU A 184 -10.63 10.72 3.03
C GLU A 184 -9.52 9.69 3.05
N TYR A 185 -8.95 9.42 1.88
CA TYR A 185 -7.82 8.52 1.73
C TYR A 185 -6.67 9.00 2.59
N SER A 186 -6.34 8.26 3.64
CA SER A 186 -5.41 8.69 4.68
C SER A 186 -4.14 7.86 4.71
N VAL A 187 -3.14 8.36 5.44
CA VAL A 187 -1.89 7.66 5.70
C VAL A 187 -2.18 6.43 6.54
N ALA A 188 -1.83 5.24 6.03
CA ALA A 188 -1.83 4.01 6.81
C ALA A 188 -0.39 3.65 7.17
N THR A 189 -0.16 3.15 8.38
CA THR A 189 1.15 2.85 8.92
C THR A 189 1.44 1.36 8.92
N ASP A 190 2.68 1.02 8.60
CA ASP A 190 3.49 -0.19 8.81
C ASP A 190 3.40 -1.35 7.83
N THR A 191 4.52 -1.67 7.25
CA THR A 191 5.21 -2.94 7.01
C THR A 191 6.37 -2.83 6.01
N GLY A 192 7.37 -3.75 6.01
CA GLY A 192 8.72 -3.66 5.54
C GLY A 192 9.06 -3.77 4.05
N PHE A 193 10.34 -3.27 3.55
CA PHE A 193 10.16 -2.75 2.28
C PHE A 193 11.35 -2.24 1.50
N PHE A 194 12.28 -3.16 1.26
CA PHE A 194 13.35 -2.95 0.29
C PHE A 194 13.71 -4.28 -0.37
N VAL A 195 14.35 -4.20 -1.54
CA VAL A 195 14.85 -5.36 -2.27
C VAL A 195 16.29 -5.61 -1.88
N THR A 196 16.60 -6.86 -1.49
CA THR A 196 18.00 -7.28 -1.28
C THR A 196 18.76 -7.26 -2.60
N GLU A 197 20.10 -7.14 -2.53
CA GLU A 197 20.98 -7.17 -3.71
C GLU A 197 20.68 -8.35 -4.64
N GLU A 198 20.47 -9.54 -4.08
CA GLU A 198 20.17 -10.76 -4.83
C GLU A 198 18.86 -10.66 -5.64
N LYS A 199 17.86 -9.97 -5.10
CA LYS A 199 16.53 -9.83 -5.73
C LYS A 199 16.42 -8.61 -6.65
N ARG A 200 17.41 -7.69 -6.65
CA ARG A 200 17.41 -6.49 -7.50
C ARG A 200 17.16 -6.74 -8.97
N PRO A 201 17.74 -7.79 -9.61
CA PRO A 201 17.49 -8.04 -11.03
C PRO A 201 16.03 -8.35 -11.37
N ARG A 202 15.21 -8.71 -10.36
CA ARG A 202 13.78 -8.97 -10.52
C ARG A 202 12.91 -7.74 -10.32
N LEU A 203 13.44 -6.64 -9.76
CA LEU A 203 12.68 -5.41 -9.56
C LEU A 203 12.43 -4.74 -10.89
N VAL A 204 11.14 -4.53 -11.23
CA VAL A 204 10.78 -3.80 -12.45
C VAL A 204 11.24 -2.36 -12.38
N ALA A 205 11.68 -1.82 -13.52
CA ALA A 205 11.94 -0.39 -13.66
C ALA A 205 10.63 0.39 -13.45
N TYR A 206 10.73 1.55 -12.81
CA TYR A 206 9.57 2.40 -12.57
C TYR A 206 9.47 3.48 -13.64
N TYR A 207 8.29 3.60 -14.23
CA TYR A 207 7.99 4.59 -15.25
C TYR A 207 6.85 5.48 -14.81
N ALA A 208 7.04 6.77 -14.95
CA ALA A 208 5.97 7.75 -14.83
C ALA A 208 5.28 7.92 -16.20
N GLY A 209 3.95 8.02 -16.20
CA GLY A 209 3.17 8.39 -17.38
C GLY A 209 3.39 9.86 -17.79
N ALA A 210 3.05 10.19 -19.01
CA ALA A 210 3.22 11.54 -19.55
C ALA A 210 2.36 12.61 -18.84
N ASP A 211 1.25 12.20 -18.25
CA ASP A 211 0.31 13.09 -17.59
C ASP A 211 -0.41 12.36 -16.43
N LEU A 212 -0.31 12.91 -15.23
CA LEU A 212 -0.95 12.32 -14.05
C LEU A 212 -2.48 12.42 -14.10
N MET A 213 -3.00 13.46 -14.75
CA MET A 213 -4.44 13.72 -14.86
C MET A 213 -5.08 13.00 -16.06
N ASP A 214 -4.27 12.57 -17.02
CA ASP A 214 -4.67 11.74 -18.15
C ASP A 214 -3.77 10.49 -18.24
N PRO A 215 -4.07 9.45 -17.46
CA PRO A 215 -3.24 8.24 -17.43
C PRO A 215 -3.26 7.45 -18.75
N MET A 216 -4.15 7.79 -19.68
CA MET A 216 -4.24 7.18 -21.01
C MET A 216 -3.38 7.90 -22.06
N LYS A 217 -2.78 9.01 -21.71
CA LYS A 217 -1.90 9.76 -22.61
C LYS A 217 -0.62 8.97 -22.87
N PRO A 218 -0.27 8.69 -24.12
CA PRO A 218 0.97 8.01 -24.47
C PRO A 218 2.22 8.76 -24.02
N GLY A 219 3.18 8.02 -23.53
CA GLY A 219 4.48 8.56 -23.12
C GLY A 219 4.90 8.03 -21.77
N LEU A 220 6.12 7.54 -21.70
CA LEU A 220 6.70 6.96 -20.48
C LEU A 220 8.05 7.60 -20.21
N THR A 221 8.29 8.01 -18.98
CA THR A 221 9.57 8.48 -18.49
C THR A 221 10.05 7.59 -17.35
N ARG A 222 11.24 7.03 -17.50
CA ARG A 222 11.85 6.24 -16.41
C ARG A 222 12.06 7.12 -15.17
N SER A 223 11.67 6.64 -14.01
CA SER A 223 11.68 7.41 -12.76
C SER A 223 11.98 6.50 -11.54
N ASP A 224 13.05 5.70 -11.65
CA ASP A 224 13.44 4.75 -10.58
C ASP A 224 13.72 5.42 -9.24
N ASP A 225 14.02 6.70 -9.23
CA ASP A 225 14.23 7.51 -8.03
C ASP A 225 12.93 8.00 -7.37
N SER A 226 11.77 7.63 -7.90
CA SER A 226 10.48 7.96 -7.29
C SER A 226 10.08 6.90 -6.25
N PRO A 227 9.50 7.30 -5.10
CA PRO A 227 9.19 8.67 -4.68
C PRO A 227 10.39 9.45 -4.11
N TYR A 228 11.54 8.84 -3.99
CA TYR A 228 12.82 9.47 -3.59
C TYR A 228 13.99 8.63 -4.10
N PRO A 229 15.20 9.21 -4.27
CA PRO A 229 16.38 8.49 -4.73
C PRO A 229 16.68 7.24 -3.87
N GLY A 230 16.88 6.10 -4.53
CA GLY A 230 17.13 4.83 -3.85
C GLY A 230 15.92 4.20 -3.16
N ALA A 231 14.71 4.70 -3.42
CA ALA A 231 13.47 4.12 -2.89
C ALA A 231 13.40 2.61 -3.17
N TYR A 232 13.06 1.84 -2.14
CA TYR A 232 12.96 0.37 -2.20
C TYR A 232 14.29 -0.38 -2.40
N LEU A 233 15.42 0.30 -2.48
CA LEU A 233 16.74 -0.32 -2.66
C LEU A 233 17.55 -0.43 -1.36
N SER A 234 17.10 0.22 -0.30
CA SER A 234 17.73 0.18 1.03
C SER A 234 16.68 0.26 2.13
N ALA A 235 17.05 -0.20 3.32
CA ALA A 235 16.20 -0.05 4.49
C ALA A 235 15.96 1.43 4.82
N VAL A 236 14.73 1.74 5.22
CA VAL A 236 14.32 3.08 5.65
C VAL A 236 13.88 3.06 7.11
N PRO A 237 14.02 4.17 7.87
CA PRO A 237 13.61 4.23 9.28
C PRO A 237 12.12 3.97 9.47
N ARG A 238 11.29 4.37 8.52
CA ARG A 238 9.85 4.15 8.55
C ARG A 238 9.41 3.15 7.51
N LEU A 239 8.85 2.06 7.99
CA LEU A 239 8.22 1.04 7.17
C LEU A 239 6.77 1.47 6.92
N SER A 240 6.42 1.86 5.69
CA SER A 240 5.09 2.44 5.40
C SER A 240 4.08 1.38 4.98
N GLY A 241 3.18 0.97 5.87
CA GLY A 241 2.04 0.10 5.55
C GLY A 241 0.99 0.73 4.64
N GLY A 242 1.17 1.99 4.30
CA GLY A 242 0.31 2.69 3.34
C GLY A 242 0.78 2.60 1.89
N GLY A 243 2.05 2.20 1.62
CA GLY A 243 2.56 2.26 0.26
C GLY A 243 3.97 1.71 0.05
N GLY A 244 4.58 1.12 1.08
CA GLY A 244 6.01 0.78 1.08
C GLY A 244 6.36 -0.61 0.56
N LEU A 245 5.41 -1.48 0.24
CA LEU A 245 5.69 -2.88 -0.13
C LEU A 245 6.18 -3.07 -1.56
N ILE A 246 6.97 -4.13 -1.68
CA ILE A 246 7.31 -4.78 -2.93
C ILE A 246 6.69 -6.17 -2.89
N SER A 247 6.09 -6.60 -4.00
CA SER A 247 5.49 -7.92 -4.12
C SER A 247 5.61 -8.43 -5.55
N SER A 248 5.37 -9.72 -5.73
CA SER A 248 5.27 -10.38 -7.02
C SER A 248 3.83 -10.78 -7.32
N LEU A 249 3.53 -11.08 -8.60
CA LEU A 249 2.22 -11.59 -8.97
C LEU A 249 1.89 -12.92 -8.25
N PRO A 250 2.79 -13.92 -8.12
CA PRO A 250 2.54 -15.14 -7.34
C PRO A 250 2.18 -14.86 -5.88
N ASP A 251 2.86 -13.93 -5.21
CA ASP A 251 2.59 -13.61 -3.80
C ASP A 251 1.23 -12.94 -3.63
N MET A 252 0.87 -12.03 -4.54
CA MET A 252 -0.47 -11.41 -4.54
C MET A 252 -1.57 -12.43 -4.81
N LEU A 253 -1.35 -13.41 -5.69
CA LEU A 253 -2.28 -14.51 -5.93
C LEU A 253 -2.44 -15.40 -4.69
N ALA A 254 -1.34 -15.68 -3.97
CA ALA A 254 -1.39 -16.43 -2.71
C ALA A 254 -2.23 -15.68 -1.67
N LEU A 255 -2.03 -14.36 -1.51
CA LEU A 255 -2.85 -13.53 -0.64
C LEU A 255 -4.34 -13.58 -1.04
N LEU A 256 -4.66 -13.35 -2.31
CA LEU A 256 -6.05 -13.36 -2.79
C LEU A 256 -6.72 -14.72 -2.54
N ARG A 257 -6.00 -15.82 -2.77
CA ARG A 257 -6.49 -17.17 -2.45
C ARG A 257 -6.76 -17.36 -0.96
N SER A 258 -5.95 -16.76 -0.09
CA SER A 258 -6.14 -16.85 1.36
C SER A 258 -7.40 -16.11 1.83
N LEU A 259 -7.83 -15.07 1.13
CA LEU A 259 -9.01 -14.29 1.45
C LEU A 259 -10.33 -14.96 1.02
N LEU A 260 -10.28 -16.01 0.21
CA LEU A 260 -11.47 -16.78 -0.19
C LEU A 260 -12.00 -17.63 0.98
N PRO A 261 -13.32 -17.95 1.03
CA PRO A 261 -13.90 -18.79 2.07
C PRO A 261 -13.11 -20.09 2.25
N GLY A 262 -12.77 -20.42 3.51
CA GLY A 262 -11.92 -21.57 3.87
C GLY A 262 -10.44 -21.41 3.54
N GLY A 263 -9.99 -20.20 3.15
CA GLY A 263 -8.59 -19.89 2.81
C GLY A 263 -7.82 -19.20 3.92
N PHE A 264 -8.46 -18.28 4.59
CA PHE A 264 -7.83 -17.53 5.67
C PHE A 264 -8.04 -18.26 6.99
N ASN A 265 -6.96 -18.71 7.58
CA ASN A 265 -6.92 -19.27 8.92
C ASN A 265 -5.76 -18.60 9.64
N ALA A 266 -6.04 -17.88 10.72
CA ALA A 266 -5.04 -17.17 11.50
C ALA A 266 -3.88 -18.07 11.96
N ALA A 267 -4.15 -19.33 12.25
CA ALA A 267 -3.12 -20.31 12.61
C ALA A 267 -2.22 -20.70 11.43
N GLN A 268 -2.79 -20.90 10.23
CA GLN A 268 -2.03 -21.18 9.01
C GLN A 268 -1.24 -19.96 8.52
N ALA A 269 -1.82 -18.75 8.64
CA ALA A 269 -1.12 -17.52 8.31
C ALA A 269 0.12 -17.34 9.22
N ARG A 270 -0.01 -17.63 10.52
CA ARG A 270 1.13 -17.62 11.46
C ARG A 270 2.24 -18.59 11.06
N ASN A 271 1.88 -19.81 10.68
CA ASN A 271 2.87 -20.81 10.27
C ASN A 271 3.58 -20.40 8.98
N ASN A 272 2.86 -19.86 8.01
CA ASN A 272 3.45 -19.36 6.76
C ASN A 272 4.36 -18.13 6.97
N PHE A 273 4.18 -17.40 8.07
CA PHE A 273 5.05 -16.26 8.45
C PHE A 273 6.16 -16.65 9.44
N ALA A 274 6.01 -17.75 10.19
CA ALA A 274 6.95 -18.17 11.23
C ALA A 274 8.00 -19.19 10.73
N ASP A 275 7.68 -19.98 9.73
CA ASP A 275 8.56 -21.08 9.22
C ASP A 275 9.68 -20.58 8.28
N ASP A 276 9.79 -19.28 8.03
CA ASP A 276 10.72 -18.73 7.05
C ASP A 276 12.02 -18.21 7.67
N ASP A 277 12.58 -18.94 8.64
CA ASP A 277 13.95 -18.66 9.15
C ASP A 277 15.05 -19.01 8.12
N GLN A 278 14.67 -19.61 6.99
CA GLN A 278 15.56 -19.98 5.89
C GLN A 278 15.17 -19.36 4.54
N SER A 279 14.02 -18.76 4.38
CA SER A 279 13.63 -18.11 3.13
C SER A 279 13.74 -16.59 3.25
N THR A 280 14.38 -16.07 2.26
CA THR A 280 14.80 -14.68 2.01
C THR A 280 13.67 -13.64 1.90
N THR A 281 12.51 -13.84 2.50
CA THR A 281 11.37 -12.92 2.40
C THR A 281 11.34 -11.79 3.43
N GLY A 282 12.21 -11.78 4.41
CA GLY A 282 12.42 -10.63 5.30
C GLY A 282 11.23 -10.23 6.21
N TRP A 283 10.21 -11.07 6.31
CA TRP A 283 9.05 -10.82 7.15
C TRP A 283 9.30 -11.33 8.57
N ARG A 284 9.63 -10.45 9.49
CA ARG A 284 9.60 -10.75 10.93
C ARG A 284 8.45 -9.98 11.56
N VAL A 285 7.45 -10.68 12.04
CA VAL A 285 6.52 -10.13 13.02
C VAL A 285 7.23 -10.16 14.36
N HIS A 286 7.77 -9.03 14.81
CA HIS A 286 8.27 -8.94 16.17
C HIS A 286 7.09 -9.07 17.15
N PRO A 287 7.18 -9.94 18.17
CA PRO A 287 6.13 -10.03 19.16
C PRO A 287 6.02 -8.68 19.88
N VAL A 288 4.88 -8.04 19.74
CA VAL A 288 4.54 -6.87 20.54
C VAL A 288 4.36 -7.35 21.98
N PRO A 289 5.06 -6.76 22.98
CA PRO A 289 4.89 -7.17 24.36
C PRO A 289 3.42 -6.99 24.78
N PRO A 290 2.90 -7.88 25.63
CA PRO A 290 1.50 -7.77 26.07
C PRO A 290 1.27 -6.44 26.77
N VAL A 291 0.25 -5.73 26.37
CA VAL A 291 -0.23 -4.54 27.07
C VAL A 291 -0.68 -5.03 28.46
N ARG A 292 0.02 -4.63 29.52
CA ARG A 292 -0.42 -4.90 30.89
C ARG A 292 -1.76 -4.15 31.08
N ARG A 293 -2.79 -4.91 31.37
CA ARG A 293 -4.04 -4.38 31.92
C ARG A 293 -3.81 -4.33 33.42
N ASP A 294 -3.49 -3.16 33.94
CA ASP A 294 -3.61 -2.86 35.36
C ASP A 294 -5.04 -2.36 35.64
#